data_0bd2c531886d77d9018d798a5b545d8a
#
_entry.id   0bd2c531886d77d9018d798a5b545d8a
#
_cell.length_a   1.000
_cell.length_b   1.000
_cell.length_c   1.000
_cell.angle_alpha   90.00
_cell.angle_beta   90.00
_cell.angle_gamma   90.00
#
_symmetry.space_group_name_H-M   'P 1'
#
loop_
_entity.id
_entity.type
_entity.pdbx_description
1 polymer ?
#
loop_
_entity_poly.entity_id
_entity_poly.type
_entity_poly.pdbx_seq_one_letter_code
_entity_poly.pdbx_strand_id
1 'polypeptide(L)'
;HGTPESRKAALFNGFINEFVGSFVLFFAALGLTKNFFGAELLSKAEATINSQAAQMAAQGTSVPKEQIAAAISQAKDQVAPFQVGSLSVAHLALGFLVMALVTSLGGPTGPGLNPARDLGPRILHFILPESVLGKHKGDSKWWYSWVPVVAPILAGITAVLLFKTIYG
;
A
#
# COMPACT_ATOMS: atom_id res chain seq x y z
N HIS A 1 6.78 7.64 32.27
CA HIS A 1 5.75 6.59 32.41
C HIS A 1 4.43 7.22 32.84
N GLY A 2 3.66 7.84 31.98
CA GLY A 2 2.48 8.66 32.28
C GLY A 2 1.40 8.01 33.15
N THR A 3 0.48 8.83 33.64
CA THR A 3 -0.71 8.37 34.40
C THR A 3 -1.57 7.44 33.54
N PRO A 4 -2.45 6.63 34.15
CA PRO A 4 -3.39 5.77 33.40
C PRO A 4 -4.20 6.54 32.35
N GLU A 5 -4.62 7.77 32.64
CA GLU A 5 -5.35 8.65 31.74
C GLU A 5 -4.49 9.06 30.54
N SER A 6 -3.24 9.44 30.79
CA SER A 6 -2.31 9.81 29.71
C SER A 6 -1.98 8.63 28.80
N ARG A 7 -1.94 7.39 29.33
CA ARG A 7 -1.78 6.17 28.51
C ARG A 7 -3.00 5.90 27.66
N LYS A 8 -4.21 6.03 28.18
CA LYS A 8 -5.45 5.88 27.40
C LYS A 8 -5.51 6.90 26.26
N ALA A 9 -5.20 8.16 26.55
CA ALA A 9 -5.14 9.19 25.51
C ALA A 9 -4.07 8.88 24.45
N ALA A 10 -2.90 8.41 24.87
CA ALA A 10 -1.83 8.03 23.96
C ALA A 10 -2.23 6.84 23.05
N LEU A 11 -2.92 5.84 23.60
CA LEU A 11 -3.43 4.70 22.84
C LEU A 11 -4.48 5.14 21.81
N PHE A 12 -5.44 5.95 22.23
CA PHE A 12 -6.50 6.44 21.34
C PHE A 12 -5.95 7.33 20.23
N ASN A 13 -5.19 8.37 20.58
CA ASN A 13 -4.62 9.28 19.60
C ASN A 13 -3.63 8.58 18.70
N GLY A 14 -2.81 7.68 19.25
CA GLY A 14 -1.90 6.86 18.49
C GLY A 14 -2.62 5.95 17.50
N PHE A 15 -3.69 5.28 17.94
CA PHE A 15 -4.48 4.42 17.06
C PHE A 15 -5.09 5.19 15.88
N ILE A 16 -5.72 6.32 16.14
CA ILE A 16 -6.30 7.18 15.09
C ILE A 16 -5.21 7.64 14.11
N ASN A 17 -4.08 8.10 14.64
CA ASN A 17 -2.97 8.59 13.84
C ASN A 17 -2.38 7.50 12.94
N GLU A 18 -2.10 6.32 13.49
CA GLU A 18 -1.61 5.17 12.73
C GLU A 18 -2.63 4.65 11.71
N PHE A 19 -3.91 4.62 12.09
CA PHE A 19 -4.98 4.21 11.18
C PHE A 19 -5.12 5.16 9.99
N VAL A 20 -5.23 6.47 10.24
CA VAL A 20 -5.39 7.47 9.17
C VAL A 20 -4.16 7.49 8.25
N GLY A 21 -2.97 7.52 8.82
CA GLY A 21 -1.74 7.51 8.04
C GLY A 21 -1.58 6.27 7.18
N SER A 22 -1.84 5.10 7.73
CA SER A 22 -1.79 3.83 6.99
C SER A 22 -2.92 3.73 5.95
N PHE A 23 -4.12 4.20 6.27
CA PHE A 23 -5.23 4.24 5.32
C PHE A 23 -4.88 5.06 4.08
N VAL A 24 -4.39 6.29 4.28
CA VAL A 24 -3.98 7.16 3.17
C VAL A 24 -2.85 6.51 2.37
N LEU A 25 -1.87 5.91 3.05
CA LEU A 25 -0.77 5.22 2.38
C LEU A 25 -1.26 4.08 1.50
N PHE A 26 -2.08 3.16 2.02
CA PHE A 26 -2.58 2.01 1.27
C PHE A 26 -3.53 2.41 0.15
N PHE A 27 -4.44 3.34 0.43
CA PHE A 27 -5.41 3.81 -0.57
C PHE A 27 -4.70 4.49 -1.75
N ALA A 28 -3.76 5.39 -1.48
CA ALA A 28 -2.98 6.06 -2.51
C ALA A 28 -2.03 5.09 -3.24
N ALA A 29 -1.43 4.11 -2.53
CA ALA A 29 -0.62 3.07 -3.16
C ALA A 29 -1.43 2.25 -4.17
N LEU A 30 -2.67 1.85 -3.82
CA LEU A 30 -3.57 1.17 -4.74
C LEU A 30 -3.90 2.03 -5.96
N GLY A 31 -4.20 3.33 -5.76
CA GLY A 31 -4.44 4.28 -6.85
C GLY A 31 -3.23 4.43 -7.77
N LEU A 32 -2.05 4.61 -7.19
CA LEU A 32 -0.80 4.71 -7.93
C LEU A 32 -0.49 3.44 -8.71
N THR A 33 -0.68 2.25 -8.10
CA THR A 33 -0.37 0.98 -8.76
C THR A 33 -1.40 0.56 -9.80
N LYS A 34 -2.69 0.84 -9.59
CA LYS A 34 -3.75 0.43 -10.53
C LYS A 34 -3.90 1.40 -11.71
N ASN A 35 -3.83 2.70 -11.47
CA ASN A 35 -4.21 3.70 -12.47
C ASN A 35 -3.04 4.24 -13.30
N PHE A 36 -1.80 4.11 -12.82
CA PHE A 36 -0.63 4.66 -13.51
C PHE A 36 0.18 3.62 -14.29
N PHE A 37 -0.12 2.32 -14.19
CA PHE A 37 0.85 1.29 -14.58
C PHE A 37 0.53 0.48 -15.83
N GLY A 38 -0.26 0.99 -16.72
CA GLY A 38 -0.53 0.26 -17.94
C GLY A 38 -1.31 -1.06 -17.75
N ALA A 39 -1.51 -1.53 -16.52
CA ALA A 39 -2.36 -2.69 -16.25
C ALA A 39 -3.80 -2.42 -16.69
N GLU A 40 -4.29 -1.22 -16.49
CA GLU A 40 -5.60 -0.79 -16.95
C GLU A 40 -5.63 -0.60 -18.48
N LEU A 41 -4.56 -0.05 -19.07
CA LEU A 41 -4.43 0.05 -20.51
C LEU A 41 -4.41 -1.32 -21.17
N LEU A 42 -3.68 -2.26 -20.57
CA LEU A 42 -3.62 -3.63 -21.05
C LEU A 42 -4.98 -4.34 -20.91
N SER A 43 -5.65 -4.23 -19.75
CA SER A 43 -6.96 -4.85 -19.55
C SER A 43 -8.02 -4.28 -20.49
N LYS A 44 -8.00 -2.96 -20.74
CA LYS A 44 -8.87 -2.32 -21.74
C LYS A 44 -8.54 -2.78 -23.17
N ALA A 45 -7.27 -2.90 -23.52
CA ALA A 45 -6.86 -3.42 -24.81
C ALA A 45 -7.30 -4.87 -25.01
N GLU A 46 -7.10 -5.75 -24.03
CA GLU A 46 -7.57 -7.13 -24.04
C GLU A 46 -9.10 -7.22 -24.16
N ALA A 47 -9.84 -6.42 -23.38
CA ALA A 47 -11.31 -6.37 -23.45
C ALA A 47 -11.79 -5.89 -24.83
N THR A 48 -11.13 -4.88 -25.40
CA THR A 48 -11.46 -4.36 -26.73
C THR A 48 -11.20 -5.40 -27.82
N ILE A 49 -10.05 -6.07 -27.80
CA ILE A 49 -9.69 -7.13 -28.77
C ILE A 49 -10.70 -8.28 -28.69
N ASN A 50 -11.04 -8.72 -27.48
CA ASN A 50 -12.00 -9.81 -27.28
C ASN A 50 -13.41 -9.40 -27.71
N SER A 51 -13.84 -8.18 -27.45
CA SER A 51 -15.17 -7.68 -27.88
C SER A 51 -15.27 -7.57 -29.40
N GLN A 52 -14.21 -7.10 -30.08
CA GLN A 52 -14.13 -7.03 -31.54
C GLN A 52 -14.16 -8.45 -32.14
N ALA A 53 -13.41 -9.39 -31.59
CA ALA A 53 -13.44 -10.77 -32.02
C ALA A 53 -14.83 -11.41 -31.88
N ALA A 54 -15.53 -11.13 -30.77
CA ALA A 54 -16.90 -11.59 -30.55
C ALA A 54 -17.91 -10.97 -31.54
N GLN A 55 -17.75 -9.67 -31.87
CA GLN A 55 -18.60 -9.00 -32.88
C GLN A 55 -18.37 -9.58 -34.29
N MET A 56 -17.11 -9.85 -34.67
CA MET A 56 -16.80 -10.48 -35.96
C MET A 56 -17.37 -11.90 -36.03
N ALA A 57 -17.29 -12.65 -34.95
CA ALA A 57 -17.90 -13.99 -34.88
C ALA A 57 -19.43 -13.94 -35.04
N ALA A 58 -20.10 -12.94 -34.44
CA ALA A 58 -21.54 -12.71 -34.59
C ALA A 58 -21.94 -12.35 -36.02
N GLN A 59 -21.02 -11.75 -36.80
CA GLN A 59 -21.19 -11.43 -38.23
C GLN A 59 -20.79 -12.59 -39.17
N GLY A 60 -20.53 -13.78 -38.63
CA GLY A 60 -20.18 -14.97 -39.40
C GLY A 60 -18.70 -15.09 -39.78
N THR A 61 -17.86 -14.17 -39.29
CA THR A 61 -16.40 -14.21 -39.52
C THR A 61 -15.70 -14.70 -38.26
N SER A 62 -15.24 -15.95 -38.25
CA SER A 62 -14.47 -16.47 -37.10
C SER A 62 -13.03 -15.97 -37.16
N VAL A 63 -12.59 -15.25 -36.11
CA VAL A 63 -11.18 -14.87 -35.96
C VAL A 63 -10.45 -16.04 -35.28
N PRO A 64 -9.37 -16.56 -35.89
CA PRO A 64 -8.57 -17.63 -35.27
C PRO A 64 -8.03 -17.20 -33.90
N LYS A 65 -8.04 -18.13 -32.94
CA LYS A 65 -7.53 -17.84 -31.57
C LYS A 65 -6.08 -17.39 -31.56
N GLU A 66 -5.28 -17.85 -32.50
CA GLU A 66 -3.88 -17.46 -32.68
C GLU A 66 -3.74 -15.97 -33.04
N GLN A 67 -4.65 -15.43 -33.85
CA GLN A 67 -4.64 -14.01 -34.20
C GLN A 67 -5.06 -13.14 -33.02
N ILE A 68 -6.01 -13.56 -32.22
CA ILE A 68 -6.40 -12.87 -30.97
C ILE A 68 -5.23 -12.88 -30.00
N ALA A 69 -4.56 -14.01 -29.81
CA ALA A 69 -3.39 -14.14 -28.95
C ALA A 69 -2.22 -13.28 -29.43
N ALA A 70 -1.97 -13.22 -30.75
CA ALA A 70 -0.95 -12.35 -31.34
C ALA A 70 -1.26 -10.86 -31.11
N ALA A 71 -2.52 -10.44 -31.29
CA ALA A 71 -2.93 -9.06 -31.05
C ALA A 71 -2.77 -8.66 -29.57
N ILE A 72 -3.13 -9.56 -28.64
CA ILE A 72 -2.91 -9.35 -27.20
C ILE A 72 -1.41 -9.28 -26.89
N SER A 73 -0.56 -10.13 -27.50
CA SER A 73 0.88 -10.08 -27.31
C SER A 73 1.47 -8.76 -27.80
N GLN A 74 1.06 -8.28 -28.96
CA GLN A 74 1.50 -6.98 -29.48
C GLN A 74 1.05 -5.83 -28.57
N ALA A 75 -0.18 -5.88 -28.03
CA ALA A 75 -0.64 -4.89 -27.06
C ALA A 75 0.21 -4.91 -25.78
N LYS A 76 0.61 -6.08 -25.29
CA LYS A 76 1.53 -6.24 -24.15
C LYS A 76 2.89 -5.59 -24.43
N ASP A 77 3.46 -5.84 -25.59
CA ASP A 77 4.77 -5.30 -25.98
C ASP A 77 4.75 -3.77 -26.11
N GLN A 78 3.64 -3.21 -26.59
CA GLN A 78 3.46 -1.75 -26.68
C GLN A 78 3.27 -1.09 -25.30
N VAL A 79 2.64 -1.78 -24.34
CA VAL A 79 2.39 -1.25 -23.00
C VAL A 79 3.59 -1.47 -22.07
N ALA A 80 4.42 -2.48 -22.31
CA ALA A 80 5.56 -2.82 -21.45
C ALA A 80 6.52 -1.65 -21.15
N PRO A 81 6.92 -0.80 -22.11
CA PRO A 81 7.77 0.36 -21.82
C PRO A 81 7.12 1.37 -20.89
N PHE A 82 5.81 1.57 -21.01
CA PHE A 82 5.04 2.45 -20.14
C PHE A 82 4.92 1.88 -18.72
N GLN A 83 4.79 0.55 -18.59
CA GLN A 83 4.77 -0.11 -17.28
C GLN A 83 6.07 0.12 -16.51
N VAL A 84 7.22 -0.07 -17.13
CA VAL A 84 8.52 0.10 -16.47
C VAL A 84 8.75 1.55 -16.06
N GLY A 85 8.50 2.50 -16.92
CA GLY A 85 8.65 3.93 -16.63
C GLY A 85 7.67 4.40 -15.55
N SER A 86 6.41 3.97 -15.61
CA SER A 86 5.37 4.28 -14.65
C SER A 86 5.65 3.69 -13.26
N LEU A 87 6.18 2.45 -13.19
CA LEU A 87 6.58 1.82 -11.93
C LEU A 87 7.63 2.65 -11.19
N SER A 88 8.65 3.14 -11.91
CA SER A 88 9.68 3.99 -11.31
C SER A 88 9.10 5.30 -10.77
N VAL A 89 8.22 5.96 -11.51
CA VAL A 89 7.54 7.19 -11.08
C VAL A 89 6.65 6.93 -9.86
N ALA A 90 5.95 5.81 -9.81
CA ALA A 90 5.10 5.53 -8.66
C ALA A 90 5.87 5.17 -7.40
N HIS A 91 6.95 4.44 -7.51
CA HIS A 91 7.81 4.21 -6.35
C HIS A 91 8.35 5.54 -5.79
N LEU A 92 8.73 6.46 -6.68
CA LEU A 92 9.12 7.82 -6.29
C LEU A 92 7.95 8.57 -5.62
N ALA A 93 6.76 8.53 -6.23
CA ALA A 93 5.56 9.17 -5.67
C ALA A 93 5.16 8.57 -4.32
N LEU A 94 5.25 7.23 -4.16
CA LEU A 94 5.06 6.57 -2.87
C LEU A 94 6.11 7.02 -1.84
N GLY A 95 7.36 7.19 -2.24
CA GLY A 95 8.41 7.73 -1.37
C GLY A 95 8.08 9.13 -0.87
N PHE A 96 7.63 10.03 -1.73
CA PHE A 96 7.18 11.36 -1.35
C PHE A 96 5.92 11.33 -0.48
N LEU A 97 4.98 10.45 -0.76
CA LEU A 97 3.80 10.27 0.09
C LEU A 97 4.19 9.82 1.50
N VAL A 98 5.07 8.81 1.63
CA VAL A 98 5.58 8.36 2.93
C VAL A 98 6.28 9.50 3.65
N MET A 99 7.12 10.27 2.96
CA MET A 99 7.78 11.44 3.54
C MET A 99 6.77 12.47 4.05
N ALA A 100 5.73 12.77 3.28
CA ALA A 100 4.66 13.69 3.69
C ALA A 100 3.90 13.17 4.91
N LEU A 101 3.53 11.88 4.94
CA LEU A 101 2.85 11.27 6.08
C LEU A 101 3.73 11.26 7.33
N VAL A 102 5.02 10.93 7.19
CA VAL A 102 5.99 10.94 8.29
C VAL A 102 6.16 12.32 8.88
N THR A 103 6.25 13.35 8.05
CA THR A 103 6.44 14.74 8.51
C THR A 103 5.16 15.33 9.11
N SER A 104 3.99 14.99 8.60
CA SER A 104 2.71 15.54 9.06
C SER A 104 2.13 14.80 10.28
N LEU A 105 2.22 13.48 10.30
CA LEU A 105 1.60 12.63 11.32
C LEU A 105 2.60 12.04 12.33
N GLY A 106 3.88 12.32 12.17
CA GLY A 106 4.95 11.77 13.02
C GLY A 106 4.98 12.26 14.47
N GLY A 107 4.29 13.35 14.79
CA GLY A 107 4.30 13.94 16.13
C GLY A 107 3.83 13.01 17.24
N PRO A 108 2.60 12.45 17.17
CA PRO A 108 2.04 11.63 18.25
C PRO A 108 2.68 10.26 18.42
N THR A 109 3.07 9.60 17.33
CA THR A 109 3.45 8.17 17.37
C THR A 109 4.89 7.93 16.95
N GLY A 110 5.57 8.94 16.40
CA GLY A 110 6.71 8.67 15.54
C GLY A 110 6.20 7.78 14.39
N PRO A 111 6.43 8.06 13.13
CA PRO A 111 5.67 7.44 12.05
C PRO A 111 5.84 5.91 12.03
N GLY A 112 4.92 5.20 12.66
CA GLY A 112 4.85 3.75 12.64
C GLY A 112 4.45 3.28 11.26
N LEU A 113 3.19 3.38 10.91
CA LEU A 113 2.54 3.02 9.63
C LEU A 113 2.83 1.58 9.15
N ASN A 114 3.62 0.84 9.89
CA ASN A 114 4.11 -0.48 9.53
C ASN A 114 4.41 -1.31 10.78
N PRO A 115 3.74 -2.46 10.96
CA PRO A 115 3.97 -3.34 12.10
C PRO A 115 5.44 -3.76 12.26
N ALA A 116 6.12 -4.10 11.19
CA ALA A 116 7.50 -4.55 11.23
C ALA A 116 8.47 -3.44 11.66
N ARG A 117 8.19 -2.20 11.25
CA ARG A 117 8.99 -1.02 11.61
C ARG A 117 8.92 -0.69 13.10
N ASP A 118 7.82 -1.03 13.78
CA ASP A 118 7.71 -0.88 15.24
C ASP A 118 8.24 -2.13 15.97
N LEU A 119 7.79 -3.32 15.59
CA LEU A 119 8.12 -4.55 16.30
C LEU A 119 9.61 -4.91 16.20
N GLY A 120 10.23 -4.75 15.04
CA GLY A 120 11.64 -5.08 14.87
C GLY A 120 12.56 -4.34 15.85
N PRO A 121 12.58 -3.00 15.84
CA PRO A 121 13.37 -2.23 16.79
C PRO A 121 12.96 -2.45 18.25
N ARG A 122 11.67 -2.65 18.53
CA ARG A 122 11.15 -2.89 19.88
C ARG A 122 11.65 -4.21 20.45
N ILE A 123 11.63 -5.28 19.66
CA ILE A 123 12.17 -6.58 20.04
C ILE A 123 13.68 -6.46 20.28
N LEU A 124 14.40 -5.81 19.38
CA LEU A 124 15.83 -5.60 19.52
C LEU A 124 16.17 -4.80 20.80
N HIS A 125 15.44 -3.71 21.03
CA HIS A 125 15.58 -2.91 22.26
C HIS A 125 15.28 -3.73 23.52
N PHE A 126 14.31 -4.64 23.47
CA PHE A 126 13.99 -5.53 24.59
C PHE A 126 15.10 -6.54 24.88
N ILE A 127 15.68 -7.14 23.84
CA ILE A 127 16.70 -8.20 23.97
C ILE A 127 18.06 -7.63 24.35
N LEU A 128 18.46 -6.48 23.80
CA LEU A 128 19.78 -5.89 24.05
C LEU A 128 19.96 -5.52 25.52
N PRO A 129 21.09 -5.89 26.14
CA PRO A 129 21.35 -5.60 27.54
C PRO A 129 21.71 -4.12 27.76
N GLU A 130 21.65 -3.70 29.03
CA GLU A 130 22.01 -2.34 29.43
C GLU A 130 23.48 -2.01 29.11
N SER A 131 24.36 -3.01 29.11
CA SER A 131 25.77 -2.86 28.72
C SER A 131 25.93 -2.32 27.26
N VAL A 132 24.94 -2.58 26.39
CA VAL A 132 24.93 -2.09 24.99
C VAL A 132 24.17 -0.80 24.87
N LEU A 133 23.00 -0.70 25.49
CA LEU A 133 22.09 0.45 25.36
C LEU A 133 22.39 1.57 26.37
N GLY A 134 23.13 1.27 27.46
CA GLY A 134 23.42 2.22 28.51
C GLY A 134 22.16 2.88 29.08
N LYS A 135 22.21 4.20 29.27
CA LYS A 135 21.09 5.00 29.75
C LYS A 135 19.83 4.97 28.85
N HIS A 136 19.95 4.46 27.66
CA HIS A 136 18.84 4.32 26.70
C HIS A 136 18.03 3.03 26.91
N LYS A 137 18.49 2.11 27.76
CA LYS A 137 17.75 0.92 28.16
C LYS A 137 16.59 1.28 29.09
N GLY A 138 15.54 1.86 28.51
CA GLY A 138 14.30 2.14 29.22
C GLY A 138 13.24 1.06 29.01
N ASP A 139 11.98 1.41 29.27
CA ASP A 139 10.83 0.55 28.99
C ASP A 139 10.60 0.43 27.48
N SER A 140 10.55 -0.79 26.97
CA SER A 140 10.24 -1.09 25.57
C SER A 140 8.77 -0.82 25.20
N LYS A 141 7.97 -0.31 26.12
CA LYS A 141 6.58 0.12 25.95
C LYS A 141 5.68 -0.92 25.26
N TRP A 142 5.78 -2.18 25.69
CA TRP A 142 4.98 -3.27 25.13
C TRP A 142 3.46 -3.01 25.25
N TRP A 143 3.03 -2.25 26.25
CA TRP A 143 1.63 -1.84 26.41
C TRP A 143 1.09 -1.04 25.22
N TYR A 144 1.96 -0.42 24.42
CA TYR A 144 1.61 0.36 23.25
C TYR A 144 1.79 -0.42 21.93
N SER A 145 2.56 -1.50 21.92
CA SER A 145 3.03 -2.20 20.71
C SER A 145 1.90 -2.71 19.80
N TRP A 146 0.72 -2.97 20.35
CA TRP A 146 -0.42 -3.43 19.59
C TRP A 146 -0.99 -2.36 18.64
N VAL A 147 -0.85 -1.08 18.99
CA VAL A 147 -1.35 0.04 18.17
C VAL A 147 -0.73 0.06 16.79
N PRO A 148 0.61 0.14 16.62
CA PRO A 148 1.26 0.14 15.31
C PRO A 148 1.17 -1.21 14.57
N VAL A 149 0.61 -2.23 15.20
CA VAL A 149 0.30 -3.51 14.54
C VAL A 149 -1.15 -3.54 14.05
N VAL A 150 -2.10 -3.31 14.94
CA VAL A 150 -3.53 -3.48 14.65
C VAL A 150 -4.06 -2.34 13.77
N ALA A 151 -3.70 -1.10 14.05
CA ALA A 151 -4.21 0.05 13.32
C ALA A 151 -3.83 0.01 11.82
N PRO A 152 -2.58 -0.25 11.41
CA PRO A 152 -2.22 -0.38 9.99
C PRO A 152 -2.90 -1.56 9.28
N ILE A 153 -3.09 -2.69 9.96
CA ILE A 153 -3.78 -3.85 9.38
C ILE A 153 -5.24 -3.49 9.09
N LEU A 154 -5.94 -2.92 10.06
CA LEU A 154 -7.34 -2.49 9.87
C LEU A 154 -7.45 -1.40 8.80
N ALA A 155 -6.52 -0.45 8.79
CA ALA A 155 -6.45 0.60 7.78
C ALA A 155 -6.27 0.02 6.37
N GLY A 156 -5.37 -0.95 6.21
CA GLY A 156 -5.14 -1.62 4.92
C GLY A 156 -6.38 -2.35 4.43
N ILE A 157 -7.05 -3.11 5.29
CA ILE A 157 -8.32 -3.79 4.95
C ILE A 157 -9.37 -2.77 4.51
N THR A 158 -9.55 -1.70 5.29
CA THR A 158 -10.54 -0.64 4.99
C THR A 158 -10.22 0.07 3.67
N ALA A 159 -8.94 0.38 3.43
CA ALA A 159 -8.49 1.01 2.19
C ALA A 159 -8.77 0.13 0.96
N VAL A 160 -8.48 -1.17 1.03
CA VAL A 160 -8.75 -2.12 -0.06
C VAL A 160 -10.24 -2.25 -0.32
N LEU A 161 -11.06 -2.39 0.71
CA LEU A 161 -12.51 -2.51 0.57
C LEU A 161 -13.10 -1.24 -0.06
N LEU A 162 -12.74 -0.06 0.46
CA LEU A 162 -13.20 1.21 -0.09
C LEU A 162 -12.73 1.40 -1.54
N PHE A 163 -11.47 1.08 -1.83
CA PHE A 163 -10.92 1.20 -3.18
C PHE A 163 -11.68 0.31 -4.18
N LYS A 164 -11.98 -0.93 -3.79
CA LYS A 164 -12.79 -1.83 -4.61
C LYS A 164 -14.21 -1.32 -4.83
N THR A 165 -14.80 -0.66 -3.83
CA THR A 165 -16.16 -0.11 -3.97
C THR A 165 -16.22 1.08 -4.94
N ILE A 166 -15.15 1.88 -4.99
CA ILE A 166 -15.09 3.09 -5.83
C ILE A 166 -14.60 2.77 -7.26
N TYR A 167 -13.63 1.88 -7.39
CA TYR A 167 -12.89 1.64 -8.64
C TYR A 167 -12.94 0.19 -9.14
N GLY A 168 -13.62 -0.70 -8.44
CA GLY A 168 -13.77 -2.13 -8.79
C GLY A 168 -15.07 -2.42 -9.42
#